data_72844d1b588ed4014af9481ac74f5cdc
#
_entry.id   72844d1b588ed4014af9481ac74f5cdc
#
_cell.length_a   1.000
_cell.length_b   1.000
_cell.length_c   1.000
_cell.angle_alpha   90.00
_cell.angle_beta   90.00
_cell.angle_gamma   90.00
#
_symmetry.space_group_name_H-M   'P 1'
#
loop_
_entity.id
_entity.type
_entity.pdbx_description
1 polymer ?
#
loop_
_entity_poly.entity_id
_entity_poly.type
_entity_poly.pdbx_seq_one_letter_code
_entity_poly.pdbx_strand_id
1 'polypeptide(L)'
;MDIILAHIAGGQHADDAVVEGNDIRVVCGALGIAGGGSYYSFTHKTHPYGNSTQIGLEQGQLKTSFAGADYGMITNLGDVPLDTITLEHGAVKSLAAYERAGTEPQARAEYQRFVNGYSLDDTRYRGTLPAIVNNSYLLRGIHYSDADIMVALRVVRKDTDGSVIIAWKLLKKYPRPELVRTN
;
A
#
# COMPACT_ATOMS: atom_id res chain seq x y z
N MET A 1 -4.94 -14.50 12.51
CA MET A 1 -4.70 -13.53 11.40
C MET A 1 -4.15 -12.27 12.05
N ASP A 2 -2.88 -12.02 11.84
CA ASP A 2 -2.16 -11.00 12.59
C ASP A 2 -2.40 -9.63 11.97
N ILE A 3 -2.84 -8.67 12.79
CA ILE A 3 -2.91 -7.25 12.42
C ILE A 3 -1.57 -6.65 12.82
N ILE A 4 -0.90 -6.00 11.88
CA ILE A 4 0.41 -5.39 12.07
C ILE A 4 0.24 -3.87 12.02
N LEU A 5 0.88 -3.14 12.95
CA LEU A 5 0.99 -1.68 12.87
C LEU A 5 2.27 -1.28 12.13
N ALA A 6 2.15 -0.25 11.32
CA ALA A 6 3.28 0.41 10.69
C ALA A 6 3.13 1.92 10.83
N HIS A 7 4.23 2.59 11.12
CA HIS A 7 4.34 4.05 11.14
C HIS A 7 4.93 4.52 9.82
N ILE A 8 4.26 5.44 9.16
CA ILE A 8 4.76 6.06 7.92
C ILE A 8 4.94 7.54 8.22
N ALA A 9 6.19 7.97 8.34
CA ALA A 9 6.53 9.34 8.68
C ALA A 9 6.32 10.31 7.51
N GLY A 10 5.76 11.47 7.78
CA GLY A 10 5.56 12.54 6.80
C GLY A 10 6.67 13.59 6.76
N GLY A 11 7.75 13.44 7.53
CA GLY A 11 8.82 14.42 7.70
C GLY A 11 10.10 13.84 8.27
N GLN A 12 11.12 14.70 8.48
CA GLN A 12 12.53 14.34 8.74
C GLN A 12 12.85 13.72 10.11
N HIS A 13 11.91 13.48 10.99
CA HIS A 13 12.18 12.87 12.30
C HIS A 13 11.07 11.88 12.66
N ALA A 14 11.44 10.63 12.79
CA ALA A 14 10.64 9.63 13.48
C ALA A 14 11.51 9.02 14.57
N ASP A 15 11.17 9.29 15.84
CA ASP A 15 11.71 8.59 16.98
C ASP A 15 11.11 7.19 17.05
N ASP A 16 11.94 6.21 17.44
CA ASP A 16 11.52 4.82 17.61
C ASP A 16 10.44 4.72 18.70
N ALA A 17 9.23 4.38 18.31
CA ALA A 17 8.18 4.06 19.25
C ALA A 17 8.02 2.54 19.38
N VAL A 18 8.37 2.00 20.54
CA VAL A 18 8.10 0.62 20.93
C VAL A 18 6.87 0.62 21.82
N VAL A 19 5.80 -0.07 21.43
CA VAL A 19 4.63 -0.31 22.27
C VAL A 19 4.68 -1.76 22.74
N GLU A 20 4.96 -1.95 24.04
CA GLU A 20 4.85 -3.25 24.70
C GLU A 20 3.45 -3.41 25.30
N GLY A 21 2.77 -4.48 24.95
CA GLY A 21 1.50 -4.88 25.51
C GLY A 21 0.53 -5.32 24.43
N ASN A 22 0.27 -6.61 24.37
CA ASN A 22 -0.55 -7.29 23.35
C ASN A 22 -0.11 -7.04 21.89
N ASP A 23 1.18 -7.23 21.66
CA ASP A 23 1.82 -7.57 20.39
C ASP A 23 1.72 -6.60 19.21
N ILE A 24 1.93 -5.31 19.47
CA ILE A 24 2.09 -4.37 18.38
C ILE A 24 3.48 -3.73 18.50
N ARG A 25 4.43 -4.20 17.69
CA ARG A 25 5.72 -3.52 17.51
C ARG A 25 5.63 -2.52 16.39
N VAL A 26 5.76 -1.24 16.73
CA VAL A 26 6.00 -0.18 15.75
C VAL A 26 7.52 -0.02 15.64
N VAL A 27 8.08 -0.33 14.49
CA VAL A 27 9.51 -0.08 14.23
C VAL A 27 9.57 1.15 13.33
N CYS A 28 10.00 2.28 13.90
CA CYS A 28 10.32 3.49 13.15
C CYS A 28 11.81 3.48 12.80
N GLY A 29 12.12 3.47 11.51
CA GLY A 29 13.46 3.80 11.04
C GLY A 29 13.45 5.19 10.41
N ALA A 30 14.23 6.11 10.95
CA ALA A 30 14.46 7.41 10.33
C ALA A 30 15.29 7.21 9.05
N LEU A 31 14.67 7.30 7.89
CA LEU A 31 15.36 7.45 6.61
C LEU A 31 15.11 8.84 6.09
N GLY A 32 16.02 9.75 6.42
CA GLY A 32 16.08 11.08 5.82
C GLY A 32 16.53 10.96 4.36
N ILE A 33 15.59 10.87 3.43
CA ILE A 33 15.88 11.13 2.02
C ILE A 33 15.43 12.57 1.77
N ALA A 34 16.36 13.43 1.36
CA ALA A 34 16.07 14.82 1.06
C ALA A 34 14.96 14.91 -0.01
N GLY A 35 13.80 15.48 0.34
CA GLY A 35 12.63 15.60 -0.53
C GLY A 35 11.76 14.35 -0.65
N GLY A 36 12.02 13.29 0.11
CA GLY A 36 11.27 12.04 0.05
C GLY A 36 10.15 11.95 1.10
N GLY A 37 8.99 11.47 0.70
CA GLY A 37 7.97 10.95 1.58
C GLY A 37 8.43 9.66 2.26
N SER A 38 7.71 9.20 3.26
CA SER A 38 8.01 7.92 3.90
C SER A 38 7.38 6.78 3.11
N TYR A 39 8.12 5.70 3.06
CA TYR A 39 7.80 4.53 2.25
C TYR A 39 7.73 3.29 3.13
N TYR A 40 6.88 2.33 2.78
CA TYR A 40 6.75 1.07 3.50
C TYR A 40 6.55 -0.10 2.55
N SER A 41 7.27 -1.19 2.83
CA SER A 41 7.12 -2.47 2.18
C SER A 41 6.35 -3.45 3.08
N PHE A 42 5.14 -3.81 2.68
CA PHE A 42 4.37 -4.85 3.37
C PHE A 42 5.01 -6.24 3.21
N THR A 43 5.68 -6.46 2.09
CA THR A 43 6.37 -7.73 1.79
C THR A 43 7.55 -7.94 2.73
N HIS A 44 8.40 -6.94 2.86
CA HIS A 44 9.65 -7.02 3.62
C HIS A 44 9.52 -6.48 5.05
N LYS A 45 8.40 -5.81 5.39
CA LYS A 45 8.13 -5.16 6.68
C LYS A 45 9.23 -4.15 7.05
N THR A 46 9.65 -3.38 6.07
CA THR A 46 10.74 -2.40 6.17
C THR A 46 10.34 -1.09 5.49
N HIS A 47 11.15 -0.05 5.68
CA HIS A 47 10.95 1.29 5.11
C HIS A 47 11.95 1.61 3.97
N PRO A 48 12.17 0.75 2.97
CA PRO A 48 13.09 1.07 1.90
C PRO A 48 12.41 2.02 0.91
N TYR A 49 13.16 2.95 0.38
CA TYR A 49 12.82 3.60 -0.89
C TYR A 49 13.30 2.70 -2.03
N GLY A 50 12.44 2.39 -2.98
CA GLY A 50 12.83 1.62 -4.17
C GLY A 50 11.79 0.60 -4.61
N ASN A 51 12.25 -0.39 -5.36
CA ASN A 51 11.41 -1.36 -6.09
C ASN A 51 10.49 -2.24 -5.21
N SER A 52 10.73 -2.31 -3.91
CA SER A 52 9.92 -3.11 -2.98
C SER A 52 8.86 -2.31 -2.23
N THR A 53 8.76 -1.01 -2.47
CA THR A 53 7.82 -0.12 -1.77
C THR A 53 6.41 -0.28 -2.30
N GLN A 54 5.47 -0.76 -1.48
CA GLN A 54 4.08 -0.88 -1.88
C GLN A 54 3.23 0.35 -1.51
N ILE A 55 3.62 1.11 -0.48
CA ILE A 55 2.91 2.32 -0.07
C ILE A 55 3.88 3.41 0.37
N GLY A 56 3.55 4.64 0.09
CA GLY A 56 4.22 5.85 0.60
C GLY A 56 3.22 6.84 1.15
N LEU A 57 3.71 7.79 1.94
CA LEU A 57 2.97 8.94 2.43
C LEU A 57 3.63 10.23 1.92
N GLU A 58 2.94 10.92 1.02
CA GLU A 58 3.40 12.18 0.45
C GLU A 58 2.33 13.25 0.66
N GLN A 59 2.65 14.32 1.37
CA GLN A 59 1.73 15.44 1.62
C GLN A 59 0.35 15.01 2.16
N GLY A 60 0.33 14.01 3.06
CA GLY A 60 -0.89 13.48 3.64
C GLY A 60 -1.70 12.56 2.72
N GLN A 61 -1.11 12.17 1.59
CA GLN A 61 -1.70 11.23 0.64
C GLN A 61 -1.00 9.87 0.73
N LEU A 62 -1.76 8.79 0.78
CA LEU A 62 -1.29 7.43 0.58
C LEU A 62 -1.05 7.23 -0.93
N LYS A 63 0.15 6.81 -1.30
CA LYS A 63 0.58 6.62 -2.70
C LYS A 63 1.06 5.19 -2.90
N THR A 64 0.65 4.56 -4.00
CA THR A 64 0.91 3.12 -4.27
C THR A 64 1.64 2.86 -5.58
N SER A 65 1.90 3.91 -6.35
CA SER A 65 2.57 3.80 -7.65
C SER A 65 3.71 4.80 -7.68
N PHE A 66 4.93 4.35 -7.91
CA PHE A 66 6.12 5.19 -7.81
C PHE A 66 6.80 5.42 -9.15
N ALA A 67 7.13 4.38 -9.90
CA ALA A 67 7.74 4.50 -11.21
C ALA A 67 7.80 3.18 -11.99
N GLY A 68 8.03 3.27 -13.29
CA GLY A 68 8.38 2.14 -14.13
C GLY A 68 7.20 1.28 -14.54
N ALA A 69 7.40 -0.02 -14.47
CA ALA A 69 6.39 -1.03 -14.75
C ALA A 69 5.66 -1.50 -13.48
N ASP A 70 6.21 -1.19 -12.30
CA ASP A 70 5.59 -1.52 -11.04
C ASP A 70 4.40 -0.58 -10.78
N TYR A 71 3.29 -1.12 -10.39
CA TYR A 71 2.10 -0.33 -10.11
C TYR A 71 1.30 -0.87 -8.93
N GLY A 72 0.56 0.03 -8.33
CA GLY A 72 -0.35 -0.29 -7.25
C GLY A 72 -1.70 0.38 -7.45
N MET A 73 -2.69 -0.15 -6.83
CA MET A 73 -4.04 0.35 -6.84
C MET A 73 -4.62 0.34 -5.42
N ILE A 74 -5.21 1.44 -5.04
CA ILE A 74 -5.79 1.62 -3.71
C ILE A 74 -7.22 2.17 -3.83
N THR A 75 -8.11 1.69 -2.98
CA THR A 75 -9.47 2.25 -2.79
C THR A 75 -9.76 2.49 -1.33
N ASN A 76 -10.56 3.49 -1.05
CA ASN A 76 -11.04 3.80 0.30
C ASN A 76 -12.36 3.07 0.55
N LEU A 77 -12.44 2.27 1.59
CA LEU A 77 -13.62 1.52 2.01
C LEU A 77 -14.45 2.27 3.07
N GLY A 78 -14.01 3.47 3.47
CA GLY A 78 -14.63 4.23 4.56
C GLY A 78 -14.30 3.70 5.94
N ASP A 79 -15.13 4.01 6.93
CA ASP A 79 -14.97 3.57 8.33
C ASP A 79 -15.45 2.12 8.50
N VAL A 80 -14.67 1.19 7.95
CA VAL A 80 -14.92 -0.26 8.04
C VAL A 80 -13.88 -0.88 8.96
N PRO A 81 -14.27 -1.65 10.00
CA PRO A 81 -13.32 -2.34 10.87
C PRO A 81 -12.41 -3.28 10.08
N LEU A 82 -11.11 -3.23 10.35
CA LEU A 82 -10.11 -3.95 9.56
C LEU A 82 -10.30 -5.48 9.60
N ASP A 83 -10.75 -6.01 10.73
CA ASP A 83 -11.01 -7.45 10.94
C ASP A 83 -12.17 -7.98 10.06
N THR A 84 -13.14 -7.12 9.73
CA THR A 84 -14.29 -7.47 8.88
C THR A 84 -13.96 -7.54 7.38
N ILE A 85 -12.84 -6.96 6.95
CA ILE A 85 -12.42 -6.98 5.55
C ILE A 85 -11.79 -8.34 5.25
N THR A 86 -12.53 -9.23 4.61
CA THR A 86 -12.10 -10.58 4.23
C THR A 86 -12.09 -10.75 2.71
N LEU A 87 -11.69 -11.92 2.23
CA LEU A 87 -11.76 -12.27 0.80
C LEU A 87 -13.19 -12.30 0.26
N GLU A 88 -14.19 -12.34 1.14
CA GLU A 88 -15.61 -12.30 0.75
C GLU A 88 -16.16 -10.88 0.53
N HIS A 89 -15.44 -9.85 0.95
CA HIS A 89 -15.84 -8.46 0.72
C HIS A 89 -15.86 -8.13 -0.77
N GLY A 90 -16.91 -7.46 -1.26
CA GLY A 90 -17.12 -7.19 -2.71
C GLY A 90 -15.91 -6.57 -3.39
N ALA A 91 -15.41 -5.45 -2.88
CA ALA A 91 -14.21 -4.79 -3.45
C ALA A 91 -12.97 -5.70 -3.45
N VAL A 92 -12.84 -6.58 -2.43
CA VAL A 92 -11.72 -7.54 -2.38
C VAL A 92 -11.85 -8.60 -3.45
N LYS A 93 -13.07 -9.10 -3.71
CA LYS A 93 -13.34 -10.05 -4.81
C LYS A 93 -12.98 -9.48 -6.16
N SER A 94 -13.45 -8.26 -6.45
CA SER A 94 -13.15 -7.57 -7.73
C SER A 94 -11.65 -7.38 -7.91
N LEU A 95 -10.95 -6.92 -6.88
CA LEU A 95 -9.50 -6.73 -6.94
C LEU A 95 -8.72 -8.05 -7.00
N ALA A 96 -9.24 -9.11 -6.36
CA ALA A 96 -8.64 -10.43 -6.41
C ALA A 96 -8.75 -11.10 -7.78
N ALA A 97 -9.80 -10.77 -8.55
CA ALA A 97 -10.03 -11.25 -9.91
C ALA A 97 -9.26 -10.44 -10.97
N TYR A 98 -8.73 -9.26 -10.62
CA TYR A 98 -7.96 -8.46 -11.57
C TYR A 98 -6.71 -9.21 -12.06
N GLU A 99 -6.58 -9.33 -13.37
CA GLU A 99 -5.42 -9.94 -14.02
C GLU A 99 -4.34 -8.90 -14.26
N ARG A 100 -3.13 -9.16 -13.74
CA ARG A 100 -1.99 -8.27 -13.91
C ARG A 100 -1.46 -8.29 -15.33
N ALA A 101 -0.81 -7.21 -15.74
CA ALA A 101 -0.12 -7.12 -17.02
C ALA A 101 1.00 -8.17 -17.14
N GLY A 102 1.18 -8.73 -18.32
CA GLY A 102 2.22 -9.73 -18.59
C GLY A 102 3.44 -9.17 -19.31
N THR A 103 3.36 -7.96 -19.88
CA THR A 103 4.45 -7.31 -20.60
C THR A 103 4.70 -5.90 -20.06
N GLU A 104 5.92 -5.38 -20.25
CA GLU A 104 6.26 -4.04 -19.77
C GLU A 104 5.39 -2.92 -20.36
N PRO A 105 5.08 -2.88 -21.68
CA PRO A 105 4.16 -1.89 -22.23
C PRO A 105 2.76 -1.94 -21.60
N GLN A 106 2.24 -3.15 -21.35
CA GLN A 106 0.96 -3.32 -20.65
C GLN A 106 1.03 -2.83 -19.20
N ALA A 107 2.10 -3.16 -18.47
CA ALA A 107 2.28 -2.74 -17.09
C ALA A 107 2.37 -1.20 -16.97
N ARG A 108 3.07 -0.55 -17.89
CA ARG A 108 3.10 0.93 -17.95
C ARG A 108 1.73 1.54 -18.28
N ALA A 109 0.94 0.89 -19.12
CA ALA A 109 -0.43 1.32 -19.42
C ALA A 109 -1.33 1.18 -18.19
N GLU A 110 -1.23 0.06 -17.45
CA GLU A 110 -1.97 -0.14 -16.20
C GLU A 110 -1.55 0.88 -15.13
N TYR A 111 -0.25 1.17 -14.99
CA TYR A 111 0.22 2.25 -14.13
C TYR A 111 -0.52 3.56 -14.40
N GLN A 112 -0.60 3.98 -15.67
CA GLN A 112 -1.30 5.22 -16.06
C GLN A 112 -2.81 5.15 -15.79
N ARG A 113 -3.44 3.98 -16.01
CA ARG A 113 -4.87 3.79 -15.72
C ARG A 113 -5.17 4.00 -14.25
N PHE A 114 -4.36 3.45 -13.32
CA PHE A 114 -4.58 3.61 -11.89
C PHE A 114 -4.19 4.99 -11.36
N VAL A 115 -3.15 5.62 -11.92
CA VAL A 115 -2.82 7.02 -11.60
C VAL A 115 -4.01 7.94 -11.93
N ASN A 116 -4.65 7.75 -13.08
CA ASN A 116 -5.82 8.53 -13.51
C ASN A 116 -7.13 8.10 -12.81
N GLY A 117 -7.14 6.93 -12.19
CA GLY A 117 -8.29 6.32 -11.56
C GLY A 117 -9.09 5.43 -12.51
N TYR A 118 -9.23 4.17 -12.11
CA TYR A 118 -9.90 3.13 -12.87
C TYR A 118 -10.93 2.40 -12.01
N SER A 119 -12.07 2.04 -12.61
CA SER A 119 -13.12 1.28 -11.93
C SER A 119 -13.04 -0.20 -12.32
N LEU A 120 -13.06 -1.05 -11.29
CA LEU A 120 -13.30 -2.49 -11.41
C LEU A 120 -14.65 -2.77 -10.76
N ASP A 121 -15.60 -3.26 -11.53
CA ASP A 121 -17.00 -3.32 -11.12
C ASP A 121 -17.47 -1.96 -10.57
N ASP A 122 -18.10 -1.94 -9.41
CA ASP A 122 -18.60 -0.72 -8.75
C ASP A 122 -17.55 0.02 -7.89
N THR A 123 -16.30 -0.46 -7.88
CA THR A 123 -15.24 0.09 -7.03
C THR A 123 -14.22 0.88 -7.85
N ARG A 124 -13.98 2.14 -7.46
CA ARG A 124 -12.96 2.98 -8.09
C ARG A 124 -11.62 2.86 -7.35
N TYR A 125 -10.59 2.52 -8.09
CA TYR A 125 -9.21 2.43 -7.64
C TYR A 125 -8.38 3.58 -8.20
N ARG A 126 -7.35 3.98 -7.45
CA ARG A 126 -6.41 5.05 -7.82
C ARG A 126 -4.99 4.68 -7.39
N GLY A 127 -4.00 5.41 -7.88
CA GLY A 127 -2.62 5.33 -7.39
C GLY A 127 -2.39 6.15 -6.12
N THR A 128 -3.28 7.11 -5.82
CA THR A 128 -3.14 8.02 -4.68
C THR A 128 -4.48 8.38 -4.07
N LEU A 129 -4.57 8.36 -2.74
CA LEU A 129 -5.76 8.75 -1.97
C LEU A 129 -5.38 9.48 -0.67
N PRO A 130 -6.22 10.39 -0.15
CA PRO A 130 -6.00 11.01 1.15
C PRO A 130 -5.89 9.97 2.27
N ALA A 131 -4.93 10.16 3.21
CA ALA A 131 -4.87 9.42 4.46
C ALA A 131 -5.88 10.00 5.46
N ILE A 132 -7.03 9.34 5.60
CA ILE A 132 -8.12 9.75 6.49
C ILE A 132 -8.13 8.85 7.71
N VAL A 133 -8.02 9.45 8.91
CA VAL A 133 -8.07 8.71 10.19
C VAL A 133 -9.39 7.94 10.30
N ASN A 134 -9.32 6.73 10.81
CA ASN A 134 -10.42 5.77 10.94
C ASN A 134 -10.95 5.20 9.61
N ASN A 135 -10.41 5.57 8.47
CA ASN A 135 -10.76 4.90 7.23
C ASN A 135 -9.88 3.68 6.96
N SER A 136 -10.52 2.66 6.42
CA SER A 136 -9.86 1.46 5.90
C SER A 136 -9.70 1.55 4.40
N TYR A 137 -8.64 0.93 3.90
CA TYR A 137 -8.28 0.93 2.49
C TYR A 137 -7.96 -0.50 2.05
N LEU A 138 -8.25 -0.78 0.81
CA LEU A 138 -7.82 -1.98 0.13
C LEU A 138 -6.74 -1.61 -0.90
N LEU A 139 -5.61 -2.28 -0.85
CA LEU A 139 -4.46 -2.04 -1.71
C LEU A 139 -4.02 -3.35 -2.36
N ARG A 140 -3.68 -3.32 -3.65
CA ARG A 140 -2.87 -4.35 -4.29
C ARG A 140 -1.64 -3.69 -4.90
N GLY A 141 -0.46 -4.19 -4.55
CA GLY A 141 0.83 -3.76 -5.10
C GLY A 141 1.42 -4.87 -5.95
N ILE A 142 1.76 -4.54 -7.20
CA ILE A 142 2.36 -5.44 -8.17
C ILE A 142 3.74 -4.90 -8.51
N HIS A 143 4.76 -5.57 -7.99
CA HIS A 143 6.17 -5.26 -8.18
C HIS A 143 6.83 -6.42 -8.90
N TYR A 144 7.15 -6.22 -10.17
CA TYR A 144 7.72 -7.26 -11.00
C TYR A 144 9.08 -7.69 -10.48
N SER A 145 9.33 -8.99 -10.55
CA SER A 145 10.53 -9.64 -10.00
C SER A 145 10.65 -9.57 -8.46
N ASP A 146 9.61 -9.09 -7.74
CA ASP A 146 9.57 -9.07 -6.28
C ASP A 146 8.27 -9.70 -5.74
N ALA A 147 7.15 -8.96 -5.73
CA ALA A 147 5.93 -9.41 -5.08
C ALA A 147 4.66 -8.87 -5.76
N ASP A 148 3.59 -9.67 -5.70
CA ASP A 148 2.23 -9.27 -5.98
C ASP A 148 1.39 -9.61 -4.74
N ILE A 149 0.96 -8.60 -4.01
CA ILE A 149 0.25 -8.75 -2.74
C ILE A 149 -0.99 -7.88 -2.67
N MET A 150 -1.97 -8.36 -1.93
CA MET A 150 -3.17 -7.60 -1.59
C MET A 150 -3.28 -7.48 -0.07
N VAL A 151 -3.41 -6.25 0.41
CA VAL A 151 -3.52 -5.93 1.83
C VAL A 151 -4.74 -5.07 2.10
N ALA A 152 -5.32 -5.23 3.29
CA ALA A 152 -6.20 -4.25 3.88
C ALA A 152 -5.41 -3.45 4.91
N LEU A 153 -5.61 -2.15 4.94
CA LEU A 153 -4.99 -1.28 5.93
C LEU A 153 -6.01 -0.27 6.48
N ARG A 154 -5.78 0.22 7.70
CA ARG A 154 -6.57 1.25 8.35
C ARG A 154 -5.65 2.33 8.89
N VAL A 155 -5.97 3.59 8.62
CA VAL A 155 -5.28 4.71 9.24
C VAL A 155 -5.79 4.87 10.66
N VAL A 156 -4.94 4.53 11.64
CA VAL A 156 -5.30 4.55 13.07
C VAL A 156 -5.12 5.93 13.65
N ARG A 157 -4.03 6.60 13.27
CA ARG A 157 -3.66 7.92 13.81
C ARG A 157 -2.91 8.73 12.77
N LYS A 158 -3.05 10.05 12.87
CA LYS A 158 -2.22 11.02 12.17
C LYS A 158 -1.61 11.96 13.19
N ASP A 159 -0.30 12.11 13.16
CA ASP A 159 0.45 12.94 14.07
C ASP A 159 0.62 14.37 13.54
N THR A 160 1.04 15.30 14.41
CA THR A 160 1.16 16.73 14.08
C THR A 160 2.24 17.03 13.04
N ASP A 161 3.24 16.16 12.91
CA ASP A 161 4.29 16.22 11.88
C ASP A 161 3.82 15.69 10.51
N GLY A 162 2.57 15.24 10.42
CA GLY A 162 1.97 14.68 9.22
C GLY A 162 2.19 13.19 9.05
N SER A 163 2.92 12.52 9.94
CA SER A 163 3.07 11.07 9.92
C SER A 163 1.76 10.35 10.24
N VAL A 164 1.63 9.11 9.81
CA VAL A 164 0.46 8.27 10.08
C VAL A 164 0.85 6.91 10.65
N ILE A 165 0.03 6.42 11.56
CA ILE A 165 0.08 5.03 12.02
C ILE A 165 -1.01 4.27 11.28
N ILE A 166 -0.61 3.17 10.65
CA ILE A 166 -1.53 2.27 9.98
C ILE A 166 -1.52 0.90 10.67
N ALA A 167 -2.70 0.33 10.85
CA ALA A 167 -2.87 -1.10 11.09
C ALA A 167 -3.09 -1.78 9.75
N TRP A 168 -2.52 -2.95 9.52
CA TRP A 168 -2.69 -3.65 8.27
C TRP A 168 -2.69 -5.17 8.42
N LYS A 169 -3.25 -5.86 7.44
CA LYS A 169 -3.22 -7.30 7.32
C LYS A 169 -3.07 -7.73 5.86
N LEU A 170 -2.33 -8.82 5.66
CA LEU A 170 -2.23 -9.46 4.36
C LEU A 170 -3.53 -10.22 4.07
N LEU A 171 -4.17 -9.93 2.94
CA LEU A 171 -5.36 -10.64 2.46
C LEU A 171 -4.98 -11.78 1.51
N LYS A 172 -4.06 -11.50 0.57
CA LYS A 172 -3.65 -12.48 -0.43
C LYS A 172 -2.23 -12.21 -0.91
N LYS A 173 -1.45 -13.26 -1.10
CA LYS A 173 -0.18 -13.24 -1.80
C LYS A 173 -0.34 -14.03 -3.10
N TYR A 174 0.05 -13.43 -4.20
CA TYR A 174 0.02 -14.05 -5.51
C TYR A 174 1.39 -14.64 -5.87
N PRO A 175 1.48 -15.50 -6.90
CA PRO A 175 2.77 -15.90 -7.45
C PRO A 175 3.59 -14.67 -7.85
N ARG A 176 4.91 -14.74 -7.68
CA ARG A 176 5.84 -13.68 -8.06
C ARG A 176 5.57 -13.25 -9.50
N PRO A 177 5.36 -11.94 -9.76
CA PRO A 177 5.10 -11.46 -11.10
C PRO A 177 6.38 -11.36 -11.91
N GLU A 178 6.32 -11.79 -13.17
CA GLU A 178 7.41 -11.65 -14.12
C GLU A 178 6.88 -11.01 -15.40
N LEU A 179 7.70 -10.17 -16.03
CA LEU A 179 7.38 -9.61 -17.34
C LEU A 179 7.95 -10.50 -18.45
N VAL A 180 7.11 -10.83 -19.40
CA VAL A 180 7.57 -11.49 -20.63
C VAL A 180 8.34 -10.46 -21.47
N ARG A 181 9.58 -10.80 -21.84
CA ARG A 181 10.36 -9.99 -22.78
C ARG A 181 9.72 -10.10 -24.16
N THR A 182 9.20 -8.99 -24.66
CA THR A 182 8.84 -8.86 -26.09
C THR A 182 10.12 -8.56 -26.85
N ASN A 183 10.52 -9.52 -27.68
CA ASN A 183 11.59 -9.33 -28.65
C ASN A 183 11.17 -8.34 -29.71
#